data_f511768aef8536cf2155d48203e8fb3e
#
_entry.id   f511768aef8536cf2155d48203e8fb3e
#
_cell.length_a   1.000
_cell.length_b   1.000
_cell.length_c   1.000
_cell.angle_alpha   90.00
_cell.angle_beta   90.00
_cell.angle_gamma   90.00
#
_symmetry.space_group_name_H-M   'P 1'
#
loop_
_entity.id
_entity.type
_entity.pdbx_description
1 polymer ?
#
loop_
_entity_poly.entity_id
_entity_poly.type
_entity_poly.pdbx_seq_one_letter_code
_entity_poly.pdbx_strand_id
1 'polypeptide(L)'
;QYKADKGLSCEQQTPILYKGMVYTIAPKDGGSIRGKLAYYRPSDLHNPVWSSGADERFGLGPYIFIDDNLFVFKDDGELYQYTIGSSSLSFVRKQRIMEGADAWGPIAYADGRLIVRDAHNVVCLKIK
;
A
#
# COMPACT_ATOMS: atom_id res chain seq x y z
N GLN A 1 -10.72 -18.79 9.15
CA GLN A 1 -9.88 -18.75 7.95
C GLN A 1 -10.71 -18.33 6.74
N TYR A 2 -10.20 -17.38 5.97
CA TYR A 2 -10.90 -16.86 4.80
C TYR A 2 -10.18 -17.28 3.53
N LYS A 3 -10.93 -17.40 2.43
CA LYS A 3 -10.35 -17.44 1.10
C LYS A 3 -9.85 -16.06 0.72
N ALA A 4 -8.91 -15.97 -0.22
CA ALA A 4 -8.29 -14.72 -0.62
C ALA A 4 -9.29 -13.66 -1.11
N ASP A 5 -10.44 -14.10 -1.64
CA ASP A 5 -11.51 -13.23 -2.12
C ASP A 5 -12.59 -12.92 -1.07
N LYS A 6 -12.42 -13.35 0.18
CA LYS A 6 -13.46 -13.31 1.21
C LYS A 6 -12.97 -12.64 2.49
N GLY A 7 -12.32 -11.51 2.38
CA GLY A 7 -11.87 -10.76 3.54
C GLY A 7 -10.43 -10.31 3.42
N LEU A 8 -9.87 -9.86 4.54
CA LEU A 8 -8.51 -9.37 4.58
C LEU A 8 -7.54 -10.48 4.21
N SER A 9 -6.73 -10.22 3.24
CA SER A 9 -5.64 -11.11 2.80
C SER A 9 -4.51 -10.28 2.19
N CYS A 10 -3.35 -10.89 2.05
CA CYS A 10 -2.17 -10.22 1.50
C CYS A 10 -1.31 -11.26 0.78
N GLU A 11 -0.36 -10.79 0.01
CA GLU A 11 0.54 -11.66 -0.74
C GLU A 11 1.99 -11.47 -0.28
N GLN A 12 2.63 -10.37 -0.68
CA GLN A 12 4.02 -10.10 -0.33
C GLN A 12 4.17 -9.26 0.93
N GLN A 13 3.26 -8.33 1.15
CA GLN A 13 3.40 -7.33 2.22
C GLN A 13 2.52 -7.69 3.41
N THR A 14 3.04 -7.44 4.61
CA THR A 14 2.29 -7.66 5.85
C THR A 14 1.26 -6.56 6.05
N PRO A 15 0.03 -6.88 6.45
CA PRO A 15 -0.95 -5.87 6.84
C PRO A 15 -0.43 -5.01 8.01
N ILE A 16 -0.79 -3.74 8.01
CA ILE A 16 -0.36 -2.78 9.04
C ILE A 16 -1.56 -2.32 9.85
N LEU A 17 -1.46 -2.46 11.17
CA LEU A 17 -2.42 -1.85 12.09
C LEU A 17 -1.96 -0.42 12.38
N TYR A 18 -2.79 0.55 12.02
CA TYR A 18 -2.48 1.95 12.25
C TYR A 18 -3.74 2.72 12.63
N LYS A 19 -3.69 3.40 13.78
CA LYS A 19 -4.82 4.19 14.31
C LYS A 19 -6.14 3.43 14.30
N GLY A 20 -6.11 2.17 14.75
CA GLY A 20 -7.30 1.35 14.93
C GLY A 20 -7.83 0.68 13.67
N MET A 21 -7.18 0.81 12.53
CA MET A 21 -7.57 0.15 11.27
C MET A 21 -6.45 -0.73 10.75
N VAL A 22 -6.81 -1.80 10.06
CA VAL A 22 -5.86 -2.74 9.44
C VAL A 22 -5.80 -2.46 7.94
N TYR A 23 -4.64 -2.08 7.47
CA TYR A 23 -4.38 -1.72 6.07
C TYR A 23 -3.68 -2.85 5.35
N THR A 24 -4.07 -3.09 4.11
CA THR A 24 -3.45 -4.11 3.26
C THR A 24 -3.62 -3.77 1.79
N ILE A 25 -2.81 -4.41 0.95
CA ILE A 25 -3.07 -4.48 -0.49
C ILE A 25 -3.55 -5.90 -0.78
N ALA A 26 -4.73 -6.01 -1.33
CA ALA A 26 -5.35 -7.29 -1.60
C ALA A 26 -4.54 -8.06 -2.66
N PRO A 27 -4.41 -9.39 -2.51
CA PRO A 27 -3.62 -10.21 -3.42
C PRO A 27 -4.28 -10.31 -4.80
N LYS A 28 -3.57 -10.89 -5.75
CA LYS A 28 -4.09 -11.13 -7.11
C LYS A 28 -5.38 -11.97 -7.12
N ASP A 29 -5.55 -12.82 -6.12
CA ASP A 29 -6.74 -13.66 -5.97
C ASP A 29 -7.83 -13.00 -5.13
N GLY A 30 -7.70 -11.71 -4.86
CA GLY A 30 -8.60 -10.95 -3.98
C GLY A 30 -9.96 -10.58 -4.59
N GLY A 31 -10.37 -11.18 -5.69
CA GLY A 31 -11.66 -10.89 -6.29
C GLY A 31 -11.73 -9.48 -6.88
N SER A 32 -12.84 -8.79 -6.63
CA SER A 32 -13.06 -7.44 -7.17
C SER A 32 -12.09 -6.39 -6.64
N ILE A 33 -11.51 -6.61 -5.46
CA ILE A 33 -10.55 -5.68 -4.86
C ILE A 33 -9.09 -6.07 -5.09
N ARG A 34 -8.83 -7.07 -5.93
CA ARG A 34 -7.47 -7.55 -6.20
C ARG A 34 -6.52 -6.40 -6.53
N GLY A 35 -5.37 -6.39 -5.88
CA GLY A 35 -4.34 -5.36 -6.06
C GLY A 35 -4.69 -4.00 -5.48
N LYS A 36 -5.87 -3.80 -4.94
CA LYS A 36 -6.27 -2.51 -4.35
C LYS A 36 -5.76 -2.38 -2.92
N LEU A 37 -5.50 -1.14 -2.54
CA LEU A 37 -5.32 -0.77 -1.14
C LEU A 37 -6.69 -0.77 -0.47
N ALA A 38 -6.75 -1.36 0.71
CA ALA A 38 -7.99 -1.41 1.48
C ALA A 38 -7.69 -1.33 2.97
N TYR A 39 -8.66 -0.89 3.78
CA TYR A 39 -8.53 -1.02 5.22
C TYR A 39 -9.82 -1.56 5.83
N TYR A 40 -9.64 -2.22 6.98
CA TYR A 40 -10.67 -2.97 7.68
C TYR A 40 -10.71 -2.57 9.14
N ARG A 41 -11.88 -2.69 9.76
CA ARG A 41 -11.96 -2.69 11.22
C ARG A 41 -11.41 -4.02 11.76
N PRO A 42 -10.63 -4.01 12.84
CA PRO A 42 -10.17 -5.28 13.44
C PRO A 42 -11.32 -6.22 13.84
N SER A 43 -12.50 -5.67 14.13
CA SER A 43 -13.69 -6.44 14.47
C SER A 43 -14.42 -7.05 13.28
N ASP A 44 -14.10 -6.62 12.05
CA ASP A 44 -14.70 -7.14 10.83
C ASP A 44 -13.66 -7.18 9.70
N LEU A 45 -12.96 -8.28 9.60
CA LEU A 45 -11.95 -8.50 8.58
C LEU A 45 -12.53 -9.08 7.27
N HIS A 46 -13.84 -9.25 7.21
CA HIS A 46 -14.54 -9.70 6.00
C HIS A 46 -14.80 -8.56 5.03
N ASN A 47 -15.24 -7.43 5.56
CA ASN A 47 -15.74 -6.33 4.75
C ASN A 47 -14.81 -5.12 4.89
N PRO A 48 -14.17 -4.68 3.80
CA PRO A 48 -13.37 -3.47 3.87
C PRO A 48 -14.25 -2.26 4.19
N VAL A 49 -13.73 -1.37 5.01
CA VAL A 49 -14.35 -0.06 5.25
C VAL A 49 -14.19 0.81 4.03
N TRP A 50 -13.04 0.66 3.35
CA TRP A 50 -12.68 1.47 2.20
C TRP A 50 -11.71 0.68 1.29
N SER A 51 -11.79 0.92 0.00
CA SER A 51 -10.78 0.44 -0.94
C SER A 51 -10.49 1.51 -1.99
N SER A 52 -9.30 1.44 -2.57
CA SER A 52 -8.87 2.36 -3.62
C SER A 52 -9.71 2.18 -4.89
N GLY A 53 -9.66 3.17 -5.79
CA GLY A 53 -10.40 3.15 -7.04
C GLY A 53 -10.03 2.02 -7.98
N ALA A 54 -10.84 1.82 -9.02
CA ALA A 54 -10.66 0.72 -9.96
C ALA A 54 -9.30 0.75 -10.67
N ASP A 55 -8.76 1.95 -10.89
CA ASP A 55 -7.46 2.14 -11.55
C ASP A 55 -6.29 2.24 -10.57
N GLU A 56 -6.56 2.19 -9.26
CA GLU A 56 -5.55 2.27 -8.21
C GLU A 56 -5.26 0.88 -7.68
N ARG A 57 -4.52 0.11 -8.46
CA ARG A 57 -4.08 -1.24 -8.13
C ARG A 57 -2.55 -1.27 -8.06
N PHE A 58 -2.03 -1.85 -6.99
CA PHE A 58 -0.62 -1.70 -6.61
C PHE A 58 0.20 -2.97 -6.78
N GLY A 59 -0.45 -4.08 -7.10
CA GLY A 59 0.21 -5.35 -7.30
C GLY A 59 0.88 -5.84 -6.02
N LEU A 60 2.15 -6.21 -6.12
CA LEU A 60 2.94 -6.70 -4.98
C LEU A 60 3.73 -5.59 -4.28
N GLY A 61 3.46 -4.35 -4.61
CA GLY A 61 4.22 -3.21 -4.11
C GLY A 61 4.12 -3.00 -2.61
N PRO A 62 5.21 -2.53 -1.99
CA PRO A 62 5.24 -2.27 -0.56
C PRO A 62 4.54 -0.98 -0.18
N TYR A 63 4.25 -0.84 1.11
CA TYR A 63 3.65 0.37 1.66
C TYR A 63 4.15 0.61 3.08
N ILE A 64 4.14 1.88 3.50
CA ILE A 64 4.62 2.28 4.82
C ILE A 64 3.88 3.53 5.30
N PHE A 65 3.61 3.59 6.60
CA PHE A 65 3.13 4.81 7.24
C PHE A 65 4.29 5.63 7.77
N ILE A 66 4.27 6.91 7.47
CA ILE A 66 5.19 7.89 8.04
C ILE A 66 4.33 9.04 8.52
N ASP A 67 4.21 9.18 9.85
CA ASP A 67 3.22 10.04 10.48
C ASP A 67 1.82 9.68 9.95
N ASP A 68 1.02 10.63 9.53
CA ASP A 68 -0.31 10.38 8.97
C ASP A 68 -0.30 10.24 7.45
N ASN A 69 0.86 9.96 6.86
CA ASN A 69 0.98 9.72 5.43
C ASN A 69 1.23 8.24 5.15
N LEU A 70 0.48 7.69 4.21
CA LEU A 70 0.70 6.35 3.71
C LEU A 70 1.35 6.44 2.34
N PHE A 71 2.55 5.89 2.23
CA PHE A 71 3.25 5.78 0.95
C PHE A 71 3.09 4.36 0.42
N VAL A 72 2.62 4.24 -0.82
CA VAL A 72 2.47 2.96 -1.50
C VAL A 72 3.34 2.99 -2.74
N PHE A 73 4.27 2.07 -2.83
CA PHE A 73 5.14 1.95 -4.00
C PHE A 73 4.60 0.84 -4.89
N LYS A 74 3.89 1.24 -5.93
CA LYS A 74 3.31 0.30 -6.89
C LYS A 74 4.42 -0.51 -7.56
N ASP A 75 4.16 -1.77 -7.85
CA ASP A 75 5.17 -2.68 -8.39
C ASP A 75 5.67 -2.31 -9.80
N ASP A 76 5.09 -1.31 -10.43
CA ASP A 76 5.56 -0.72 -11.68
C ASP A 76 6.46 0.51 -11.50
N GLY A 77 6.78 0.89 -10.26
CA GLY A 77 7.71 2.00 -9.97
C GLY A 77 7.07 3.35 -9.72
N GLU A 78 5.75 3.44 -9.62
CA GLU A 78 5.06 4.67 -9.21
C GLU A 78 4.89 4.72 -7.69
N LEU A 79 5.23 5.85 -7.09
CA LEU A 79 5.02 6.11 -5.67
C LEU A 79 3.76 6.93 -5.47
N TYR A 80 2.83 6.39 -4.68
CA TYR A 80 1.59 7.05 -4.30
C TYR A 80 1.69 7.56 -2.88
N GLN A 81 1.10 8.70 -2.63
CA GLN A 81 0.96 9.25 -1.27
C GLN A 81 -0.50 9.50 -0.96
N TYR A 82 -0.92 8.96 0.19
CA TYR A 82 -2.22 9.22 0.79
C TYR A 82 -2.01 9.86 2.15
N THR A 83 -2.98 10.61 2.62
CA THR A 83 -2.99 11.11 3.99
C THR A 83 -4.23 10.61 4.72
N ILE A 84 -4.09 10.35 6.03
CA ILE A 84 -5.21 9.96 6.87
C ILE A 84 -5.95 11.21 7.30
N GLY A 85 -7.23 11.26 6.95
CA GLY A 85 -8.16 12.24 7.49
C GLY A 85 -8.93 11.68 8.68
N SER A 86 -9.95 12.42 9.12
CA SER A 86 -10.77 12.01 10.25
C SER A 86 -11.61 10.75 9.98
N SER A 87 -11.90 10.44 8.74
CA SER A 87 -12.80 9.35 8.37
C SER A 87 -12.33 8.46 7.23
N SER A 88 -11.29 8.86 6.47
CA SER A 88 -10.83 8.07 5.33
C SER A 88 -9.43 8.49 4.88
N LEU A 89 -8.83 7.66 4.02
CA LEU A 89 -7.63 8.03 3.28
C LEU A 89 -7.99 8.98 2.15
N SER A 90 -7.16 10.00 1.97
CA SER A 90 -7.27 10.95 0.88
C SER A 90 -6.02 10.88 0.01
N PHE A 91 -6.22 10.75 -1.29
CA PHE A 91 -5.12 10.77 -2.25
C PHE A 91 -4.48 12.16 -2.28
N VAL A 92 -3.14 12.20 -2.23
CA VAL A 92 -2.37 13.44 -2.27
C VAL A 92 -1.71 13.60 -3.64
N ARG A 93 -0.89 12.64 -4.03
CA ARG A 93 -0.14 12.68 -5.30
C ARG A 93 0.46 11.33 -5.63
N LYS A 94 0.88 11.19 -6.89
CA LYS A 94 1.70 10.07 -7.34
C LYS A 94 2.80 10.56 -8.26
N GLN A 95 3.89 9.82 -8.30
CA GLN A 95 5.03 10.16 -9.14
C GLN A 95 5.77 8.88 -9.53
N ARG A 96 6.16 8.79 -10.79
CA ARG A 96 7.04 7.71 -11.23
C ARG A 96 8.45 7.96 -10.71
N ILE A 97 9.00 6.98 -10.00
CA ILE A 97 10.32 7.06 -9.39
C ILE A 97 11.34 6.27 -10.19
N MET A 98 10.93 5.12 -10.76
CA MET A 98 11.83 4.24 -11.51
C MET A 98 11.03 3.41 -12.51
N GLU A 99 11.72 2.59 -13.30
CA GLU A 99 11.08 1.73 -14.32
C GLU A 99 10.17 0.67 -13.68
N GLY A 100 10.52 0.20 -12.50
CA GLY A 100 9.64 -0.62 -11.69
C GLY A 100 9.65 -2.09 -11.99
N ALA A 101 10.69 -2.61 -12.61
CA ALA A 101 10.80 -4.06 -12.76
C ALA A 101 10.89 -4.71 -11.38
N ASP A 102 9.88 -5.51 -11.04
CA ASP A 102 9.82 -6.24 -9.77
C ASP A 102 10.03 -5.35 -8.53
N ALA A 103 9.28 -4.26 -8.44
CA ALA A 103 9.38 -3.31 -7.33
C ALA A 103 8.60 -3.82 -6.09
N TRP A 104 9.00 -4.95 -5.51
CA TRP A 104 8.31 -5.60 -4.38
C TRP A 104 9.09 -5.57 -3.08
N GLY A 105 10.32 -5.11 -3.11
CA GLY A 105 11.15 -5.04 -1.92
C GLY A 105 10.57 -4.07 -0.90
N PRO A 106 10.78 -4.32 0.40
CA PRO A 106 10.24 -3.43 1.43
C PRO A 106 10.76 -2.01 1.28
N ILE A 107 9.92 -1.05 1.66
CA ILE A 107 10.33 0.35 1.78
C ILE A 107 11.04 0.52 3.11
N ALA A 108 12.11 1.31 3.12
CA ALA A 108 12.76 1.75 4.35
C ALA A 108 12.63 3.26 4.50
N TYR A 109 12.54 3.72 5.74
CA TYR A 109 12.48 5.14 6.05
C TYR A 109 13.40 5.47 7.23
N ALA A 110 14.19 6.53 7.08
CA ALA A 110 15.01 7.08 8.16
C ALA A 110 15.37 8.52 7.84
N ASP A 111 15.33 9.39 8.86
CA ASP A 111 15.78 10.78 8.78
C ASP A 111 15.19 11.56 7.59
N GLY A 112 13.90 11.42 7.35
CA GLY A 112 13.23 12.12 6.27
C GLY A 112 13.54 11.57 4.88
N ARG A 113 14.14 10.38 4.79
CA ARG A 113 14.47 9.73 3.53
C ARG A 113 13.75 8.41 3.39
N LEU A 114 13.14 8.23 2.22
CA LEU A 114 12.47 7.01 1.83
C LEU A 114 13.37 6.26 0.85
N ILE A 115 13.61 4.99 1.11
CA ILE A 115 14.42 4.15 0.24
C ILE A 115 13.52 3.13 -0.41
N VAL A 116 13.49 3.13 -1.73
CA VAL A 116 12.71 2.19 -2.55
C VAL A 116 13.62 1.51 -3.56
N ARG A 117 13.20 0.34 -4.02
CA ARG A 117 14.00 -0.42 -4.98
C ARG A 117 13.10 -1.16 -5.98
N ASP A 118 13.65 -1.38 -7.17
CA ASP A 118 13.16 -2.41 -8.09
C ASP A 118 14.22 -3.52 -8.23
N ALA A 119 14.13 -4.35 -9.28
CA ALA A 119 15.08 -5.43 -9.50
C ALA A 119 16.52 -4.95 -9.77
N HIS A 120 16.69 -3.73 -10.25
CA HIS A 120 17.95 -3.24 -10.77
C HIS A 120 18.47 -1.99 -10.06
N ASN A 121 17.61 -1.22 -9.42
CA ASN A 121 17.96 0.09 -8.88
C ASN A 121 17.47 0.27 -7.45
N VAL A 122 18.23 1.07 -6.69
CA VAL A 122 17.83 1.55 -5.36
C VAL A 122 17.82 3.07 -5.43
N VAL A 123 16.74 3.68 -4.98
CA VAL A 123 16.58 5.14 -4.98
C VAL A 123 16.29 5.61 -3.57
N CYS A 124 16.97 6.69 -3.18
CA CYS A 124 16.77 7.36 -1.91
C CYS A 124 16.07 8.69 -2.19
N LEU A 125 14.88 8.85 -1.64
CA LEU A 125 14.06 10.04 -1.83
C LEU A 125 14.01 10.85 -0.55
N LYS A 126 14.24 12.15 -0.65
CA LYS A 126 14.02 13.05 0.46
C LYS A 126 12.54 13.40 0.52
N ILE A 127 11.92 13.18 1.67
CA ILE A 127 10.53 13.58 1.92
C ILE A 127 10.49 14.42 3.19
N LYS A 128 9.53 15.30 3.25
CA LYS A 128 9.36 16.17 4.42
C LYS A 128 8.16 15.76 5.23
#